data_02ef650f51245a2921dc1cf80535a743
#
_entry.id   02ef650f51245a2921dc1cf80535a743
#
_cell.length_a   1.000
_cell.length_b   1.000
_cell.length_c   1.000
_cell.angle_alpha   90.00
_cell.angle_beta   90.00
_cell.angle_gamma   90.00
#
_symmetry.space_group_name_H-M   'P 1'
#
loop_
_entity.id
_entity.type
_entity.pdbx_description
1 polymer ?
#
loop_
_entity_poly.entity_id
_entity_poly.type
_entity_poly.pdbx_seq_one_letter_code
_entity_poly.pdbx_strand_id
1 'polypeptide(L)'
;MSIFCIVKDNDEQFDCNIDMDFSYNAIEEWKHKWQPKKASGRKGSKRNYGYVTYRVTNESKHFPNSKFEDKALAIALRQWGLRTQDIRFKRVTGTADIEMKFADKQDDKLFRDKPGTLAYAYFPNGQKIGGDITFNDSVIWTTNGKPINAYEVFPDKYKPNTKTKLRTYNMVHTLLHECGHAIGLKHCQQHKHCIMYPYYNGKVQLHDHDVQRIQSIYGARGLSRRIIDYFRKRMLRKWGG
;
A
#
# COMPACT_ATOMS: atom_id res chain seq x y z
N MET A 1 4.04 -16.11 -15.09
CA MET A 1 4.51 -16.17 -13.69
C MET A 1 4.14 -14.86 -13.03
N SER A 2 3.33 -14.87 -11.98
CA SER A 2 2.90 -13.62 -11.31
C SER A 2 4.05 -13.13 -10.43
N ILE A 3 4.55 -11.94 -10.69
CA ILE A 3 5.60 -11.31 -9.89
C ILE A 3 4.92 -10.51 -8.78
N PHE A 4 5.24 -10.82 -7.54
CA PHE A 4 4.77 -10.09 -6.36
C PHE A 4 5.93 -9.69 -5.46
N CYS A 5 5.75 -8.68 -4.65
CA CYS A 5 6.74 -8.16 -3.73
C CYS A 5 6.21 -8.20 -2.29
N ILE A 6 7.09 -8.30 -1.31
CA ILE A 6 6.79 -8.63 0.08
C ILE A 6 7.43 -7.61 1.01
N VAL A 7 6.69 -7.05 1.95
CA VAL A 7 7.24 -6.38 3.14
C VAL A 7 7.56 -7.40 4.21
N LYS A 8 8.77 -7.37 4.71
CA LYS A 8 9.26 -8.26 5.76
C LYS A 8 9.49 -7.54 7.08
N ASP A 9 9.45 -8.32 8.13
CA ASP A 9 9.96 -7.94 9.44
C ASP A 9 11.51 -7.89 9.44
N ASN A 10 12.10 -7.00 10.25
CA ASN A 10 13.54 -6.73 10.24
C ASN A 10 14.43 -7.88 10.77
N ASP A 11 13.86 -8.95 11.35
CA ASP A 11 14.62 -9.95 12.09
C ASP A 11 15.05 -11.18 11.29
N GLU A 12 14.68 -11.29 9.99
CA GLU A 12 15.11 -12.41 9.16
C GLU A 12 15.78 -11.95 7.87
N GLN A 13 17.04 -12.31 7.73
CA GLN A 13 17.80 -12.24 6.49
C GLN A 13 17.28 -13.33 5.52
N PHE A 14 16.16 -13.05 4.84
CA PHE A 14 15.68 -13.92 3.77
C PHE A 14 15.84 -13.23 2.41
N ASP A 15 16.66 -13.87 1.58
CA ASP A 15 16.81 -13.53 0.18
C ASP A 15 15.45 -13.55 -0.53
N CYS A 16 15.07 -12.41 -1.10
CA CYS A 16 14.19 -12.41 -2.25
C CYS A 16 15.00 -12.94 -3.42
N ASN A 17 15.21 -14.26 -3.50
CA ASN A 17 15.72 -14.92 -4.69
C ASN A 17 14.62 -14.96 -5.75
N ILE A 18 14.35 -13.81 -6.30
CA ILE A 18 13.95 -13.63 -7.68
C ILE A 18 15.21 -13.02 -8.28
N ASP A 19 15.80 -13.66 -9.28
CA ASP A 19 16.96 -13.17 -10.04
C ASP A 19 16.80 -11.67 -10.29
N MET A 20 17.42 -10.87 -9.41
CA MET A 20 17.50 -9.45 -9.57
C MET A 20 18.86 -9.17 -10.15
N ASP A 21 18.92 -9.17 -11.46
CA ASP A 21 19.97 -8.46 -12.17
C ASP A 21 19.96 -7.00 -11.69
N PHE A 22 21.01 -6.65 -10.94
CA PHE A 22 21.14 -5.37 -10.23
C PHE A 22 21.42 -4.17 -11.14
N SER A 23 21.21 -4.29 -12.43
CA SER A 23 21.20 -3.14 -13.33
C SER A 23 19.88 -2.38 -13.18
N TYR A 24 19.88 -1.42 -12.28
CA TYR A 24 18.76 -0.51 -11.99
C TYR A 24 18.50 0.42 -13.19
N ASN A 25 17.86 -0.10 -14.21
CA ASN A 25 17.37 0.70 -15.31
C ASN A 25 15.91 1.09 -15.00
N ALA A 26 15.66 2.38 -14.87
CA ALA A 26 14.32 2.98 -14.75
C ALA A 26 13.35 2.45 -15.83
N ILE A 27 13.87 1.88 -16.91
CA ILE A 27 13.17 1.28 -18.05
C ILE A 27 12.35 0.03 -17.63
N GLU A 28 12.74 -0.73 -16.60
CA GLU A 28 11.99 -1.92 -16.19
C GLU A 28 10.75 -1.62 -15.34
N GLU A 29 10.68 -0.50 -14.63
CA GLU A 29 9.48 -0.09 -13.89
C GLU A 29 8.30 0.20 -14.84
N TRP A 30 8.56 0.61 -16.09
CA TRP A 30 7.54 0.89 -17.10
C TRP A 30 6.75 -0.33 -17.57
N LYS A 31 7.28 -1.54 -17.42
CA LYS A 31 6.61 -2.78 -17.83
C LYS A 31 5.39 -3.11 -16.96
N HIS A 32 5.35 -2.56 -15.74
CA HIS A 32 4.32 -2.82 -14.73
C HIS A 32 3.45 -1.57 -14.46
N LYS A 33 3.18 -0.79 -15.47
CA LYS A 33 2.37 0.42 -15.35
C LYS A 33 0.89 0.11 -15.59
N TRP A 34 0.02 0.61 -14.71
CA TRP A 34 -1.40 0.72 -15.04
C TRP A 34 -1.59 1.60 -16.27
N GLN A 35 -2.38 1.10 -17.20
CA GLN A 35 -2.89 1.90 -18.31
C GLN A 35 -4.40 2.15 -18.05
N PRO A 36 -4.75 3.18 -17.26
CA PRO A 36 -6.13 3.43 -16.92
C PRO A 36 -6.95 3.64 -18.20
N LYS A 37 -8.05 2.91 -18.33
CA LYS A 37 -8.99 3.11 -19.44
C LYS A 37 -9.36 4.59 -19.46
N LYS A 38 -9.19 5.24 -20.60
CA LYS A 38 -9.61 6.64 -20.78
C LYS A 38 -11.08 6.73 -20.34
N ALA A 39 -11.35 7.53 -19.31
CA ALA A 39 -12.72 7.78 -18.94
C ALA A 39 -13.43 8.26 -20.20
N SER A 40 -14.56 7.62 -20.55
CA SER A 40 -15.44 8.08 -21.64
C SER A 40 -16.04 9.43 -21.21
N GLY A 41 -15.23 10.48 -21.33
CA GLY A 41 -15.56 11.81 -20.92
C GLY A 41 -16.30 12.53 -22.07
N ARG A 42 -17.28 13.37 -21.73
CA ARG A 42 -17.91 14.30 -22.63
C ARG A 42 -16.89 14.92 -23.60
N LYS A 43 -17.17 14.87 -24.91
CA LYS A 43 -16.40 15.59 -25.94
C LYS A 43 -16.10 17.02 -25.42
N GLY A 44 -14.84 17.38 -25.32
CA GLY A 44 -14.40 18.70 -24.85
C GLY A 44 -13.70 18.75 -23.49
N SER A 45 -13.70 17.69 -22.68
CA SER A 45 -12.92 17.64 -21.43
C SER A 45 -11.45 17.32 -21.73
N LYS A 46 -10.56 18.29 -21.51
CA LYS A 46 -9.08 18.13 -21.61
C LYS A 46 -8.47 17.23 -20.51
N ARG A 47 -9.29 16.50 -19.73
CA ARG A 47 -8.86 15.71 -18.58
C ARG A 47 -9.00 14.22 -18.89
N ASN A 48 -7.99 13.65 -19.51
CA ASN A 48 -7.89 12.20 -19.78
C ASN A 48 -7.22 11.48 -18.60
N TYR A 49 -7.87 11.44 -17.42
CA TYR A 49 -7.42 10.54 -16.35
C TYR A 49 -8.25 9.27 -16.39
N GLY A 50 -7.59 8.15 -16.55
CA GLY A 50 -8.18 6.89 -16.19
C GLY A 50 -8.20 6.72 -14.67
N TYR A 51 -9.22 6.06 -14.15
CA TYR A 51 -9.25 5.64 -12.76
C TYR A 51 -8.82 4.18 -12.68
N VAL A 52 -7.95 3.87 -11.72
CA VAL A 52 -7.76 2.52 -11.20
C VAL A 52 -8.77 2.35 -10.07
N THR A 53 -9.62 1.35 -10.19
CA THR A 53 -10.65 1.06 -9.18
C THR A 53 -10.06 0.22 -8.05
N TYR A 54 -10.59 0.39 -6.83
CA TYR A 54 -10.13 -0.38 -5.68
C TYR A 54 -11.27 -0.71 -4.72
N ARG A 55 -11.08 -1.79 -3.95
CA ARG A 55 -11.95 -2.16 -2.81
C ARG A 55 -11.19 -2.98 -1.78
N VAL A 56 -11.72 -3.04 -0.57
CA VAL A 56 -11.39 -4.02 0.46
C VAL A 56 -12.43 -5.15 0.38
N THR A 57 -11.99 -6.40 0.41
CA THR A 57 -12.86 -7.57 0.24
C THR A 57 -13.28 -8.21 1.56
N ASN A 58 -12.47 -8.08 2.61
CA ASN A 58 -12.77 -8.50 3.99
C ASN A 58 -12.05 -7.61 5.00
N GLU A 59 -12.50 -7.61 6.23
CA GLU A 59 -11.90 -6.85 7.34
C GLU A 59 -10.86 -7.69 8.08
N SER A 60 -9.87 -7.01 8.70
CA SER A 60 -8.96 -7.62 9.66
C SER A 60 -9.66 -7.88 10.99
N LYS A 61 -9.30 -8.98 11.65
CA LYS A 61 -9.76 -9.26 13.03
C LYS A 61 -9.34 -8.20 14.05
N HIS A 62 -8.35 -7.35 13.70
CA HIS A 62 -7.83 -6.30 14.59
C HIS A 62 -8.63 -5.01 14.56
N PHE A 63 -9.49 -4.80 13.54
CA PHE A 63 -10.30 -3.60 13.38
C PHE A 63 -11.75 -3.93 13.01
N PRO A 64 -12.42 -4.85 13.71
CA PRO A 64 -13.74 -5.32 13.33
C PRO A 64 -14.76 -4.16 13.28
N ASN A 65 -15.59 -4.14 12.24
CA ASN A 65 -16.67 -3.17 12.01
C ASN A 65 -16.24 -1.68 11.98
N SER A 66 -14.96 -1.40 11.78
CA SER A 66 -14.44 -0.04 11.90
C SER A 66 -14.42 0.72 10.58
N LYS A 67 -14.49 0.02 9.44
CA LYS A 67 -14.20 0.57 8.10
C LYS A 67 -12.82 1.28 8.04
N PHE A 68 -11.93 0.92 8.97
CA PHE A 68 -10.60 1.52 9.05
C PHE A 68 -9.80 1.19 7.80
N GLU A 69 -9.84 -0.07 7.35
CA GLU A 69 -9.10 -0.57 6.19
C GLU A 69 -9.49 0.15 4.91
N ASP A 70 -10.78 0.36 4.69
CA ASP A 70 -11.31 1.15 3.56
C ASP A 70 -10.75 2.58 3.55
N LYS A 71 -10.76 3.22 4.72
CA LYS A 71 -10.24 4.60 4.88
C LYS A 71 -8.72 4.63 4.69
N ALA A 72 -8.02 3.67 5.27
CA ALA A 72 -6.57 3.57 5.19
C ALA A 72 -6.11 3.33 3.74
N LEU A 73 -6.75 2.40 3.02
CA LEU A 73 -6.48 2.14 1.60
C LEU A 73 -6.74 3.38 0.73
N ALA A 74 -7.85 4.07 0.97
CA ALA A 74 -8.18 5.32 0.27
C ALA A 74 -7.11 6.41 0.49
N ILE A 75 -6.62 6.54 1.73
CA ILE A 75 -5.58 7.52 2.09
C ILE A 75 -4.24 7.12 1.45
N ALA A 76 -3.86 5.85 1.50
CA ALA A 76 -2.61 5.34 0.93
C ALA A 76 -2.57 5.57 -0.59
N LEU A 77 -3.56 5.09 -1.33
CA LEU A 77 -3.67 5.30 -2.78
C LEU A 77 -3.73 6.78 -3.14
N ARG A 78 -4.43 7.60 -2.34
CA ARG A 78 -4.48 9.04 -2.55
C ARG A 78 -3.12 9.71 -2.36
N GLN A 79 -2.30 9.28 -1.39
CA GLN A 79 -0.96 9.84 -1.22
C GLN A 79 -0.12 9.66 -2.48
N TRP A 80 -0.13 8.47 -3.07
CA TRP A 80 0.54 8.19 -4.35
C TRP A 80 -0.07 9.00 -5.50
N GLY A 81 -1.38 8.96 -5.68
CA GLY A 81 -2.09 9.64 -6.77
C GLY A 81 -1.94 11.17 -6.73
N LEU A 82 -1.76 11.78 -5.54
CA LEU A 82 -1.52 13.21 -5.43
C LEU A 82 -0.13 13.65 -5.91
N ARG A 83 0.81 12.73 -6.02
CA ARG A 83 2.18 13.00 -6.49
C ARG A 83 2.34 12.88 -8.01
N THR A 84 1.37 12.25 -8.68
CA THR A 84 1.44 11.90 -10.10
C THR A 84 0.43 12.66 -10.95
N GLN A 85 0.70 12.69 -12.26
CA GLN A 85 -0.19 13.31 -13.25
C GLN A 85 -1.26 12.32 -13.74
N ASP A 86 -0.89 11.09 -14.10
CA ASP A 86 -1.69 10.20 -14.96
C ASP A 86 -2.50 9.12 -14.23
N ILE A 87 -2.26 8.89 -12.94
CA ILE A 87 -3.01 7.88 -12.19
C ILE A 87 -3.94 8.50 -11.15
N ARG A 88 -5.16 7.99 -11.06
CA ARG A 88 -6.18 8.34 -10.06
C ARG A 88 -6.88 7.08 -9.60
N PHE A 89 -7.45 7.14 -8.42
CA PHE A 89 -8.10 5.99 -7.80
C PHE A 89 -9.57 6.27 -7.51
N LYS A 90 -10.42 5.25 -7.66
CA LYS A 90 -11.84 5.32 -7.38
C LYS A 90 -12.28 4.07 -6.63
N ARG A 91 -12.88 4.25 -5.45
CA ARG A 91 -13.49 3.15 -4.69
C ARG A 91 -14.73 2.64 -5.43
N VAL A 92 -14.89 1.32 -5.45
CA VAL A 92 -16.07 0.63 -5.99
C VAL A 92 -16.54 -0.44 -5.00
N THR A 93 -17.79 -0.92 -5.19
CA THR A 93 -18.38 -2.02 -4.40
C THR A 93 -18.35 -3.35 -5.13
N GLY A 94 -18.30 -3.32 -6.47
CA GLY A 94 -18.14 -4.51 -7.32
C GLY A 94 -16.68 -4.89 -7.54
N THR A 95 -16.40 -5.71 -8.55
CA THR A 95 -15.04 -6.07 -8.96
C THR A 95 -14.18 -4.83 -9.18
N ALA A 96 -12.97 -4.84 -8.65
CA ALA A 96 -12.02 -3.74 -8.73
C ALA A 96 -10.75 -4.15 -9.47
N ASP A 97 -9.95 -3.15 -9.89
CA ASP A 97 -8.62 -3.37 -10.46
C ASP A 97 -7.59 -3.72 -9.36
N ILE A 98 -7.79 -3.21 -8.13
CA ILE A 98 -6.99 -3.52 -6.95
C ILE A 98 -7.95 -4.02 -5.87
N GLU A 99 -7.80 -5.28 -5.49
CA GLU A 99 -8.53 -5.89 -4.39
C GLU A 99 -7.60 -6.12 -3.21
N MET A 100 -7.94 -5.55 -2.05
CA MET A 100 -7.21 -5.76 -0.81
C MET A 100 -7.94 -6.76 0.07
N LYS A 101 -7.21 -7.76 0.59
CA LYS A 101 -7.75 -8.76 1.51
C LYS A 101 -6.81 -9.04 2.67
N PHE A 102 -7.36 -9.66 3.69
CA PHE A 102 -6.64 -10.26 4.81
C PHE A 102 -6.73 -11.78 4.72
N ALA A 103 -5.63 -12.44 5.00
CA ALA A 103 -5.55 -13.89 5.12
C ALA A 103 -4.55 -14.25 6.23
N ASP A 104 -4.82 -15.31 6.96
CA ASP A 104 -3.86 -15.80 7.94
C ASP A 104 -2.98 -16.93 7.38
N LYS A 105 -2.07 -17.45 8.19
CA LYS A 105 -1.17 -18.54 7.82
C LYS A 105 -1.87 -19.87 7.52
N GLN A 106 -3.15 -20.02 7.86
CA GLN A 106 -3.94 -21.22 7.57
C GLN A 106 -4.47 -21.14 6.14
N ASP A 107 -4.91 -19.96 5.73
CA ASP A 107 -5.54 -19.71 4.44
C ASP A 107 -4.53 -19.36 3.34
N ASP A 108 -3.37 -18.82 3.70
CA ASP A 108 -2.35 -18.38 2.75
C ASP A 108 -1.03 -19.14 2.92
N LYS A 109 -0.62 -19.83 1.86
CA LYS A 109 0.60 -20.62 1.84
C LYS A 109 1.85 -19.77 2.07
N LEU A 110 1.89 -18.54 1.52
CA LEU A 110 3.06 -17.67 1.67
C LEU A 110 3.28 -17.27 3.13
N PHE A 111 2.22 -16.91 3.85
CA PHE A 111 2.31 -16.55 5.27
C PHE A 111 2.64 -17.75 6.16
N ARG A 112 2.25 -18.96 5.76
CA ARG A 112 2.63 -20.18 6.45
C ARG A 112 4.12 -20.49 6.25
N ASP A 113 4.59 -20.45 5.01
CA ASP A 113 5.96 -20.83 4.66
C ASP A 113 6.99 -19.73 5.00
N LYS A 114 6.53 -18.47 5.09
CA LYS A 114 7.35 -17.28 5.41
C LYS A 114 6.65 -16.42 6.48
N PRO A 115 6.70 -16.82 7.75
CA PRO A 115 5.93 -16.17 8.82
C PRO A 115 6.32 -14.72 9.09
N GLY A 116 7.54 -14.31 8.72
CA GLY A 116 7.98 -12.90 8.79
C GLY A 116 7.39 -11.99 7.70
N THR A 117 6.60 -12.52 6.76
CA THR A 117 5.93 -11.72 5.74
C THR A 117 4.74 -10.98 6.33
N LEU A 118 4.75 -9.65 6.23
CA LEU A 118 3.67 -8.79 6.74
C LEU A 118 2.52 -8.65 5.74
N ALA A 119 2.86 -8.46 4.48
CA ALA A 119 1.92 -8.35 3.38
C ALA A 119 2.64 -8.61 2.06
N TYR A 120 1.88 -8.70 0.98
CA TYR A 120 2.43 -8.72 -0.38
C TYR A 120 1.43 -8.12 -1.36
N ALA A 121 1.96 -7.61 -2.48
CA ALA A 121 1.15 -7.11 -3.59
C ALA A 121 1.66 -7.62 -4.94
N TYR A 122 0.74 -7.80 -5.87
CA TYR A 122 1.07 -8.09 -7.27
C TYR A 122 1.32 -6.80 -8.04
N PHE A 123 2.32 -6.81 -8.91
CA PHE A 123 2.52 -5.71 -9.84
C PHE A 123 1.39 -5.64 -10.87
N PRO A 124 1.08 -4.45 -11.40
CA PRO A 124 0.20 -4.32 -12.56
C PRO A 124 0.76 -5.13 -13.74
N ASN A 125 0.06 -6.15 -14.16
CA ASN A 125 0.54 -7.07 -15.21
C ASN A 125 -0.52 -7.38 -16.27
N GLY A 126 -1.65 -6.67 -16.22
CA GLY A 126 -2.79 -6.89 -17.12
C GLY A 126 -3.60 -8.16 -16.82
N GLN A 127 -3.21 -8.95 -15.83
CA GLN A 127 -3.97 -10.12 -15.35
C GLN A 127 -4.98 -9.71 -14.28
N LYS A 128 -5.95 -10.58 -14.01
CA LYS A 128 -7.02 -10.33 -13.03
C LYS A 128 -6.52 -10.00 -11.62
N ILE A 129 -5.39 -10.58 -11.21
CA ILE A 129 -4.79 -10.36 -9.88
C ILE A 129 -3.74 -9.25 -9.86
N GLY A 130 -3.49 -8.57 -10.97
CA GLY A 130 -2.52 -7.48 -11.04
C GLY A 130 -2.95 -6.33 -10.15
N GLY A 131 -2.09 -5.92 -9.22
CA GLY A 131 -2.38 -4.87 -8.24
C GLY A 131 -3.04 -5.35 -6.96
N ASP A 132 -3.46 -6.61 -6.85
CA ASP A 132 -4.07 -7.13 -5.62
C ASP A 132 -3.09 -7.16 -4.46
N ILE A 133 -3.61 -6.90 -3.26
CA ILE A 133 -2.84 -6.79 -2.02
C ILE A 133 -3.39 -7.80 -1.00
N THR A 134 -2.50 -8.57 -0.37
CA THR A 134 -2.88 -9.48 0.72
C THR A 134 -2.09 -9.16 1.98
N PHE A 135 -2.79 -8.96 3.09
CA PHE A 135 -2.24 -8.70 4.42
C PHE A 135 -2.25 -9.97 5.27
N ASN A 136 -1.17 -10.18 6.01
CA ASN A 136 -1.07 -11.28 6.98
C ASN A 136 -1.86 -10.95 8.24
N ASP A 137 -3.01 -11.58 8.43
CA ASP A 137 -3.84 -11.38 9.63
C ASP A 137 -3.38 -12.22 10.84
N SER A 138 -2.26 -12.98 10.69
CA SER A 138 -1.62 -13.68 11.83
C SER A 138 -0.75 -12.76 12.67
N VAL A 139 -0.37 -11.58 12.18
CA VAL A 139 0.39 -10.56 12.93
C VAL A 139 -0.55 -9.53 13.55
N ILE A 140 -0.08 -8.77 14.53
CA ILE A 140 -0.93 -7.80 15.24
C ILE A 140 -0.80 -6.44 14.55
N TRP A 141 -1.88 -6.00 13.96
CA TRP A 141 -2.00 -4.70 13.32
C TRP A 141 -2.46 -3.62 14.28
N THR A 142 -1.85 -2.44 14.19
CA THR A 142 -2.26 -1.23 14.93
C THR A 142 -2.16 -0.01 14.01
N THR A 143 -2.69 1.12 14.46
CA THR A 143 -2.62 2.38 13.73
C THR A 143 -1.27 3.10 13.87
N ASN A 144 -0.45 2.71 14.85
CA ASN A 144 0.79 3.40 15.20
C ASN A 144 2.04 2.50 15.29
N GLY A 145 1.88 1.17 15.24
CA GLY A 145 2.97 0.19 15.34
C GLY A 145 3.64 0.12 16.71
N LYS A 146 3.04 0.70 17.77
CA LYS A 146 3.60 0.65 19.13
C LYS A 146 3.27 -0.68 19.78
N PRO A 147 4.22 -1.33 20.48
CA PRO A 147 3.97 -2.55 21.22
C PRO A 147 2.80 -2.38 22.20
N ILE A 148 1.91 -3.36 22.26
CA ILE A 148 0.75 -3.38 23.15
C ILE A 148 0.93 -4.41 24.26
N ASN A 149 0.19 -4.27 25.36
CA ASN A 149 0.24 -5.21 26.45
C ASN A 149 -0.36 -6.54 26.01
N ALA A 150 0.30 -7.66 26.35
CA ALA A 150 -0.14 -8.99 25.97
C ALA A 150 -1.52 -9.37 26.51
N TYR A 151 -1.92 -8.84 27.68
CA TYR A 151 -3.25 -9.04 28.24
C TYR A 151 -4.36 -8.41 27.39
N GLU A 152 -4.09 -7.24 26.75
CA GLU A 152 -5.07 -6.57 25.90
C GLU A 152 -5.47 -7.40 24.67
N VAL A 153 -4.57 -8.28 24.22
CA VAL A 153 -4.81 -9.13 23.04
C VAL A 153 -5.24 -10.54 23.42
N PHE A 154 -4.67 -11.08 24.50
CA PHE A 154 -4.88 -12.46 24.96
C PHE A 154 -5.20 -12.50 26.45
N PRO A 155 -6.39 -12.03 26.88
CA PRO A 155 -6.76 -11.97 28.29
C PRO A 155 -6.83 -13.34 28.95
N ASP A 156 -7.14 -14.39 28.18
CA ASP A 156 -7.19 -15.77 28.69
C ASP A 156 -5.80 -16.36 28.98
N LYS A 157 -4.75 -15.80 28.34
CA LYS A 157 -3.38 -16.30 28.44
C LYS A 157 -2.51 -15.49 29.40
N TYR A 158 -2.77 -14.21 29.54
CA TYR A 158 -1.96 -13.30 30.34
C TYR A 158 -2.79 -12.66 31.46
N LYS A 159 -2.13 -12.30 32.57
CA LYS A 159 -2.76 -11.58 33.68
C LYS A 159 -2.80 -10.07 33.39
N PRO A 160 -3.76 -9.30 33.98
CA PRO A 160 -3.89 -7.84 33.76
C PRO A 160 -2.62 -7.03 34.05
N ASN A 161 -1.80 -7.51 35.01
CA ASN A 161 -0.56 -6.84 35.42
C ASN A 161 0.71 -7.35 34.69
N THR A 162 0.56 -8.10 33.62
CA THR A 162 1.71 -8.61 32.86
C THR A 162 2.54 -7.44 32.30
N LYS A 163 3.87 -7.57 32.35
CA LYS A 163 4.82 -6.65 31.71
C LYS A 163 5.12 -7.06 30.26
N THR A 164 4.63 -8.20 29.82
CA THR A 164 4.85 -8.72 28.47
C THR A 164 4.18 -7.82 27.45
N LYS A 165 4.97 -7.34 26.50
CA LYS A 165 4.48 -6.57 25.36
C LYS A 165 4.61 -7.35 24.08
N LEU A 166 3.59 -7.27 23.24
CA LEU A 166 3.57 -7.89 21.93
C LEU A 166 4.02 -6.89 20.88
N ARG A 167 4.79 -7.38 19.93
CA ARG A 167 5.19 -6.61 18.75
C ARG A 167 3.97 -6.36 17.87
N THR A 168 3.84 -5.15 17.39
CA THR A 168 2.77 -4.75 16.47
C THR A 168 3.34 -4.04 15.26
N TYR A 169 2.54 -3.96 14.22
CA TYR A 169 2.92 -3.30 12.98
C TYR A 169 1.93 -2.20 12.63
N ASN A 170 2.44 -1.07 12.13
CA ASN A 170 1.59 0.00 11.65
C ASN A 170 0.99 -0.38 10.29
N MET A 171 -0.31 -0.62 10.27
CA MET A 171 -1.02 -0.99 9.04
C MET A 171 -0.87 0.07 7.94
N VAL A 172 -0.88 1.36 8.31
CA VAL A 172 -0.80 2.46 7.32
C VAL A 172 0.56 2.46 6.61
N HIS A 173 1.66 2.17 7.34
CA HIS A 173 2.98 2.01 6.73
C HIS A 173 2.99 0.90 5.68
N THR A 174 2.59 -0.31 6.09
CA THR A 174 2.59 -1.48 5.23
C THR A 174 1.66 -1.27 4.03
N LEU A 175 0.52 -0.65 4.26
CA LEU A 175 -0.43 -0.35 3.19
C LEU A 175 0.12 0.66 2.16
N LEU A 176 0.84 1.70 2.61
CA LEU A 176 1.55 2.62 1.70
C LEU A 176 2.59 1.88 0.86
N HIS A 177 3.33 0.96 1.46
CA HIS A 177 4.33 0.15 0.77
C HIS A 177 3.67 -0.75 -0.29
N GLU A 178 2.67 -1.55 0.08
CA GLU A 178 1.98 -2.45 -0.84
C GLU A 178 1.24 -1.70 -1.96
N CYS A 179 0.65 -0.55 -1.65
CA CYS A 179 0.09 0.32 -2.69
C CYS A 179 1.16 0.78 -3.70
N GLY A 180 2.40 1.01 -3.27
CA GLY A 180 3.52 1.30 -4.16
C GLY A 180 3.77 0.16 -5.15
N HIS A 181 3.78 -1.09 -4.68
CA HIS A 181 3.90 -2.28 -5.54
C HIS A 181 2.68 -2.44 -6.45
N ALA A 182 1.48 -2.29 -5.90
CA ALA A 182 0.23 -2.37 -6.66
C ALA A 182 0.13 -1.37 -7.81
N ILE A 183 0.96 -0.31 -7.79
CA ILE A 183 1.05 0.68 -8.86
C ILE A 183 2.36 0.64 -9.64
N GLY A 184 3.19 -0.39 -9.43
CA GLY A 184 4.35 -0.71 -10.28
C GLY A 184 5.73 -0.37 -9.71
N LEU A 185 5.83 0.11 -8.46
CA LEU A 185 7.13 0.39 -7.84
C LEU A 185 7.75 -0.89 -7.27
N LYS A 186 9.01 -1.13 -7.57
CA LYS A 186 9.86 -2.13 -6.92
C LYS A 186 10.38 -1.62 -5.57
N HIS A 187 11.09 -2.47 -4.81
CA HIS A 187 11.77 -2.06 -3.60
C HIS A 187 12.82 -0.96 -3.85
N CYS A 188 13.02 -0.08 -2.86
CA CYS A 188 14.08 0.89 -2.82
C CYS A 188 15.24 0.35 -1.96
N GLN A 189 16.36 -0.04 -2.58
CA GLN A 189 17.56 -0.52 -1.86
C GLN A 189 18.43 0.62 -1.35
N GLN A 190 18.29 1.83 -1.91
CA GLN A 190 19.22 2.93 -1.70
C GLN A 190 18.94 3.74 -0.42
N HIS A 191 17.66 3.88 -0.04
CA HIS A 191 17.24 4.77 1.05
C HIS A 191 16.36 4.05 2.07
N LYS A 192 16.91 3.81 3.28
CA LYS A 192 16.17 3.17 4.39
C LYS A 192 14.94 3.95 4.88
N HIS A 193 14.83 5.22 4.49
CA HIS A 193 13.67 6.08 4.84
C HIS A 193 12.55 6.07 3.80
N CYS A 194 12.76 5.44 2.64
CA CYS A 194 11.69 5.24 1.66
C CYS A 194 10.57 4.37 2.23
N ILE A 195 9.35 4.65 1.82
CA ILE A 195 8.24 3.73 2.02
C ILE A 195 8.52 2.40 1.31
N MET A 196 9.11 2.46 0.11
CA MET A 196 9.44 1.27 -0.68
C MET A 196 10.70 0.52 -0.22
N TYR A 197 11.27 0.85 0.97
CA TYR A 197 12.36 0.05 1.54
C TYR A 197 11.85 -1.36 1.88
N PRO A 198 12.58 -2.45 1.57
CA PRO A 198 12.06 -3.83 1.68
C PRO A 198 11.73 -4.28 3.11
N TYR A 199 12.29 -3.59 4.11
CA TYR A 199 12.05 -3.91 5.51
C TYR A 199 11.17 -2.87 6.18
N TYR A 200 10.34 -3.33 7.10
CA TYR A 200 9.46 -2.47 7.88
C TYR A 200 10.24 -1.38 8.64
N ASN A 201 9.94 -0.11 8.37
CA ASN A 201 10.57 1.05 9.01
C ASN A 201 9.58 1.97 9.73
N GLY A 202 8.28 1.66 9.69
CA GLY A 202 7.21 2.37 10.40
C GLY A 202 6.87 3.77 9.88
N LYS A 203 7.46 4.22 8.77
CA LYS A 203 7.17 5.52 8.17
C LYS A 203 5.77 5.54 7.55
N VAL A 204 5.10 6.69 7.61
CA VAL A 204 3.74 6.86 7.07
C VAL A 204 3.64 8.03 6.08
N GLN A 205 4.78 8.48 5.59
CA GLN A 205 4.90 9.55 4.60
C GLN A 205 5.87 9.12 3.50
N LEU A 206 5.53 9.43 2.25
CA LEU A 206 6.38 9.16 1.11
C LEU A 206 7.67 9.97 1.21
N HIS A 207 8.79 9.33 1.02
CA HIS A 207 10.11 9.97 0.88
C HIS A 207 10.22 10.61 -0.52
N ASP A 208 11.06 11.62 -0.66
CA ASP A 208 11.23 12.29 -1.96
C ASP A 208 11.68 11.33 -3.07
N HIS A 209 12.49 10.34 -2.73
CA HIS A 209 12.91 9.32 -3.68
C HIS A 209 11.73 8.41 -4.13
N ASP A 210 10.80 8.05 -3.22
CA ASP A 210 9.56 7.36 -3.61
C ASP A 210 8.75 8.21 -4.58
N VAL A 211 8.68 9.52 -4.31
CA VAL A 211 7.95 10.48 -5.16
C VAL A 211 8.60 10.61 -6.55
N GLN A 212 9.92 10.72 -6.63
CA GLN A 212 10.64 10.80 -7.91
C GLN A 212 10.40 9.54 -8.74
N ARG A 213 10.48 8.36 -8.13
CA ARG A 213 10.27 7.08 -8.81
C ARG A 213 8.86 6.92 -9.34
N ILE A 214 7.83 7.25 -8.55
CA ILE A 214 6.44 7.15 -9.05
C ILE A 214 6.15 8.20 -10.14
N GLN A 215 6.80 9.36 -10.08
CA GLN A 215 6.68 10.39 -11.11
C GLN A 215 7.36 9.99 -12.42
N SER A 216 8.43 9.19 -12.38
CA SER A 216 9.02 8.65 -13.60
C SER A 216 8.07 7.71 -14.35
N ILE A 217 7.19 7.01 -13.63
CA ILE A 217 6.20 6.09 -14.21
C ILE A 217 4.95 6.82 -14.72
N TYR A 218 4.40 7.76 -13.93
CA TYR A 218 3.07 8.37 -14.15
C TYR A 218 3.12 9.88 -14.37
N GLY A 219 4.29 10.43 -14.63
CA GLY A 219 4.48 11.86 -14.82
C GLY A 219 4.40 12.68 -13.54
N ALA A 220 5.17 13.76 -13.49
CA ALA A 220 5.14 14.70 -12.39
C ALA A 220 3.89 15.57 -12.45
N ARG A 221 3.30 15.85 -11.30
CA ARG A 221 2.15 16.76 -11.22
C ARG A 221 2.61 18.20 -11.38
N GLY A 222 2.10 18.90 -12.40
CA GLY A 222 2.46 20.30 -12.68
C GLY A 222 2.11 21.25 -11.53
N LEU A 223 2.88 22.35 -11.41
CA LEU A 223 2.75 23.37 -10.36
C LEU A 223 1.33 23.94 -10.24
N SER A 224 0.65 24.22 -11.36
CA SER A 224 -0.73 24.73 -11.38
C SER A 224 -1.73 23.82 -10.67
N ARG A 225 -1.57 22.49 -10.80
CA ARG A 225 -2.42 21.52 -10.09
C ARG A 225 -2.11 21.41 -8.61
N ARG A 226 -0.83 21.53 -8.22
CA ARG A 226 -0.42 21.58 -6.82
C ARG A 226 -1.07 22.76 -6.09
N ILE A 227 -1.12 23.91 -6.74
CA ILE A 227 -1.75 25.14 -6.23
C ILE A 227 -3.27 24.95 -6.09
N ILE A 228 -3.95 24.45 -7.11
CA ILE A 228 -5.40 24.18 -7.06
C ILE A 228 -5.75 23.21 -5.96
N ASP A 229 -4.98 22.14 -5.77
CA ASP A 229 -5.23 21.18 -4.68
C ASP A 229 -4.94 21.75 -3.29
N TYR A 230 -3.94 22.64 -3.18
CA TYR A 230 -3.69 23.36 -1.94
C TYR A 230 -4.89 24.22 -1.55
N PHE A 231 -5.42 25.02 -2.49
CA PHE A 231 -6.60 25.86 -2.24
C PHE A 231 -7.86 25.03 -1.98
N ARG A 232 -8.06 23.92 -2.71
CA ARG A 232 -9.18 23.01 -2.50
C ARG A 232 -9.14 22.35 -1.11
N LYS A 233 -7.95 21.93 -0.63
CA LYS A 233 -7.77 21.44 0.73
C LYS A 233 -8.07 22.50 1.79
N ARG A 234 -7.68 23.75 1.54
CA ARG A 234 -7.92 24.85 2.45
C ARG A 234 -9.41 25.21 2.54
N MET A 235 -10.12 25.16 1.40
CA MET A 235 -11.58 25.38 1.38
C MET A 235 -12.34 24.26 2.10
N LEU A 236 -12.01 22.98 1.85
CA LEU A 236 -12.65 21.86 2.53
C LEU A 236 -12.45 21.86 4.06
N ARG A 237 -11.34 22.40 4.55
CA ARG A 237 -11.11 22.59 5.99
C ARG A 237 -11.94 23.74 6.60
N LYS A 238 -12.32 24.73 5.79
CA LYS A 238 -13.12 25.88 6.23
C LYS A 238 -14.63 25.61 6.28
N TRP A 239 -15.10 24.60 5.52
CA TRP A 239 -16.53 24.29 5.35
C TRP A 239 -16.92 22.91 5.91
N GLY A 240 -16.01 22.23 6.59
CA GLY A 240 -16.20 20.88 7.17
C GLY A 240 -16.01 20.85 8.68
N GLY A 241 -16.28 21.95 9.37
CA GLY A 241 -16.40 22.08 10.83
C GLY A 241 -17.84 22.04 11.28
#